data_1c5ef795410e3f956d216ea176c05ef3
#
_entry.id   1c5ef795410e3f956d216ea176c05ef3
#
_cell.length_a   1.000
_cell.length_b   1.000
_cell.length_c   1.000
_cell.angle_alpha   90.00
_cell.angle_beta   90.00
_cell.angle_gamma   90.00
#
_symmetry.space_group_name_H-M   'P 1'
#
loop_
_entity.id
_entity.type
_entity.pdbx_description
1 polymer ?
#
loop_
_entity_poly.entity_id
_entity_poly.type
_entity_poly.pdbx_seq_one_letter_code
_entity_poly.pdbx_strand_id
1 'polypeptide(L)'
;MNYNKKTVKDIDVKGKKVLLRCDFNVPMAKDGSGVITDDKRIRAALPTIQYLLEQGAAVIACSHMGKPKGEVKPELSLKPVAERLSQLLGQEVIMAEDVVGPDAQAKAKALQPGQIMLLENTRFEAGETKNDPALAKAMADMAEIYVSDAFGAVHRAHASTAGVADYLPAVSGFLIQKELDFIGGALANPKRPLVAILGGSKVSSKIGVINNLLEIADTIIIGGGMAYTFSAAQGGKVGDSLLEADWEEYANDMVKKAQEKGVKLLLPVDTVCGDKFAPDANIQVVKAGEIPDGWQGLDIGPETVKLYCEAVQDAGTVIWNGPMGVFEFPAFAKGTEAVAEALSKTSAITIIGGGDSAAAVQQLGYADKMSHISTGGGASLEFMEGKELPGVACLLDA
;
A
#
# COMPACT_ATOMS: atom_id res chain seq x y z
N MET A 1 13.06 9.45 9.99
CA MET A 1 11.64 9.80 10.25
C MET A 1 11.23 9.18 11.58
N ASN A 2 10.45 9.91 12.39
CA ASN A 2 9.85 9.33 13.60
C ASN A 2 8.53 8.65 13.25
N TYR A 3 8.44 7.34 13.48
CA TYR A 3 7.24 6.54 13.25
C TYR A 3 6.37 6.38 14.51
N ASN A 4 6.85 6.83 15.65
CA ASN A 4 6.12 6.77 16.91
C ASN A 4 5.20 7.99 17.03
N LYS A 5 3.97 7.82 16.59
CA LYS A 5 2.96 8.90 16.51
C LYS A 5 1.82 8.66 17.49
N LYS A 6 1.24 9.74 17.96
CA LYS A 6 0.01 9.66 18.77
C LYS A 6 -1.12 9.07 17.94
N THR A 7 -1.96 8.29 18.61
CA THR A 7 -3.15 7.64 18.01
C THR A 7 -4.43 8.23 18.57
N VAL A 8 -5.56 7.79 18.03
CA VAL A 8 -6.89 8.16 18.56
C VAL A 8 -7.06 7.86 20.03
N LYS A 9 -6.31 6.90 20.58
CA LYS A 9 -6.35 6.55 22.02
C LYS A 9 -5.55 7.51 22.90
N ASP A 10 -4.70 8.33 22.30
CA ASP A 10 -3.82 9.27 23.03
C ASP A 10 -4.42 10.66 23.17
N ILE A 11 -5.63 10.87 22.69
CA ILE A 11 -6.30 12.16 22.70
C ILE A 11 -7.76 11.98 23.16
N ASP A 12 -8.27 12.93 23.95
CA ASP A 12 -9.67 12.92 24.37
C ASP A 12 -10.56 13.44 23.24
N VAL A 13 -11.44 12.58 22.74
CA VAL A 13 -12.39 12.89 21.67
C VAL A 13 -13.83 13.07 22.14
N LYS A 14 -14.10 12.82 23.41
CA LYS A 14 -15.46 12.86 23.98
C LYS A 14 -16.09 14.25 23.82
N GLY A 15 -17.26 14.29 23.20
CA GLY A 15 -17.99 15.52 22.96
C GLY A 15 -17.38 16.43 21.92
N LYS A 16 -16.34 16.00 21.23
CA LYS A 16 -15.60 16.80 20.25
C LYS A 16 -15.96 16.42 18.81
N LYS A 17 -15.85 17.38 17.92
CA LYS A 17 -15.98 17.18 16.47
C LYS A 17 -14.64 16.74 15.92
N VAL A 18 -14.63 15.59 15.28
CA VAL A 18 -13.42 14.96 14.74
C VAL A 18 -13.52 14.89 13.23
N LEU A 19 -12.57 15.53 12.54
CA LEU A 19 -12.39 15.37 11.10
C LEU A 19 -11.60 14.09 10.87
N LEU A 20 -12.24 13.08 10.29
CA LEU A 20 -11.64 11.77 10.03
C LEU A 20 -11.38 11.61 8.53
N ARG A 21 -10.11 11.52 8.16
CA ARG A 21 -9.71 11.26 6.76
C ARG A 21 -9.66 9.77 6.50
N CYS A 22 -10.60 9.29 5.72
CA CYS A 22 -10.71 7.89 5.29
C CYS A 22 -10.23 7.69 3.86
N ASP A 23 -10.04 6.45 3.46
CA ASP A 23 -9.88 6.06 2.08
C ASP A 23 -11.13 5.30 1.63
N PHE A 24 -12.03 6.02 1.00
CA PHE A 24 -13.27 5.50 0.41
C PHE A 24 -13.21 5.51 -1.11
N ASN A 25 -12.02 5.54 -1.68
CA ASN A 25 -11.81 5.40 -3.12
C ASN A 25 -12.04 3.96 -3.55
N VAL A 26 -13.31 3.58 -3.59
CA VAL A 26 -13.75 2.21 -3.88
C VAL A 26 -14.07 2.05 -5.37
N PRO A 27 -13.91 0.83 -5.93
CA PRO A 27 -14.29 0.55 -7.30
C PRO A 27 -15.81 0.55 -7.44
N MET A 28 -16.28 1.17 -8.52
CA MET A 28 -17.69 1.27 -8.89
C MET A 28 -17.95 0.46 -10.14
N ALA A 29 -19.18 -0.06 -10.28
CA ALA A 29 -19.62 -0.72 -11.52
C ALA A 29 -19.50 0.25 -12.71
N LYS A 30 -19.01 -0.27 -13.82
CA LYS A 30 -18.74 0.53 -15.03
C LYS A 30 -19.99 0.88 -15.85
N ASP A 31 -21.16 0.42 -15.42
CA ASP A 31 -22.44 0.62 -16.10
C ASP A 31 -23.15 1.93 -15.69
N GLY A 32 -22.52 2.75 -14.85
CA GLY A 32 -23.11 4.00 -14.35
C GLY A 32 -24.19 3.82 -13.29
N SER A 33 -24.40 2.61 -12.79
CA SER A 33 -25.44 2.31 -11.77
C SER A 33 -25.14 2.91 -10.39
N GLY A 34 -23.89 3.29 -10.12
CA GLY A 34 -23.46 3.73 -8.78
C GLY A 34 -23.30 2.58 -7.79
N VAL A 35 -23.22 1.34 -8.26
CA VAL A 35 -23.01 0.15 -7.43
C VAL A 35 -21.53 0.02 -7.08
N ILE A 36 -21.26 -0.12 -5.79
CA ILE A 36 -19.91 -0.41 -5.27
C ILE A 36 -19.61 -1.89 -5.50
N THR A 37 -18.54 -2.21 -6.22
CA THR A 37 -18.17 -3.59 -6.55
C THR A 37 -17.25 -4.24 -5.50
N ASP A 38 -16.60 -3.45 -4.68
CA ASP A 38 -15.75 -3.92 -3.56
C ASP A 38 -15.79 -2.88 -2.43
N ASP A 39 -16.24 -3.30 -1.26
CA ASP A 39 -16.39 -2.42 -0.08
C ASP A 39 -15.30 -2.62 0.99
N LYS A 40 -14.20 -3.31 0.65
CA LYS A 40 -13.14 -3.62 1.62
C LYS A 40 -12.59 -2.38 2.32
N ARG A 41 -12.38 -1.28 1.59
CA ARG A 41 -11.86 -0.04 2.15
C ARG A 41 -12.82 0.61 3.13
N ILE A 42 -14.12 0.52 2.86
CA ILE A 42 -15.15 1.00 3.77
C ILE A 42 -15.14 0.16 5.06
N ARG A 43 -15.09 -1.16 4.92
CA ARG A 43 -15.03 -2.08 6.07
C ARG A 43 -13.77 -1.87 6.90
N ALA A 44 -12.64 -1.60 6.25
CA ALA A 44 -11.38 -1.35 6.93
C ALA A 44 -11.40 -0.09 7.80
N ALA A 45 -12.21 0.89 7.45
CA ALA A 45 -12.38 2.12 8.23
C ALA A 45 -13.29 1.96 9.46
N LEU A 46 -14.08 0.89 9.53
CA LEU A 46 -15.06 0.69 10.61
C LEU A 46 -14.46 0.71 12.02
N PRO A 47 -13.34 0.03 12.31
CA PRO A 47 -12.78 0.04 13.67
C PRO A 47 -12.49 1.44 14.21
N THR A 48 -11.91 2.33 13.41
CA THR A 48 -11.65 3.71 13.82
C THR A 48 -12.94 4.50 13.98
N ILE A 49 -13.87 4.35 13.02
CA ILE A 49 -15.18 5.03 13.09
C ILE A 49 -15.95 4.59 14.34
N GLN A 50 -16.07 3.30 14.55
CA GLN A 50 -16.81 2.74 15.69
C GLN A 50 -16.18 3.18 17.02
N TYR A 51 -14.86 3.17 17.12
CA TYR A 51 -14.17 3.65 18.31
C TYR A 51 -14.50 5.11 18.60
N LEU A 52 -14.42 5.99 17.61
CA LEU A 52 -14.74 7.42 17.79
C LEU A 52 -16.18 7.63 18.22
N LEU A 53 -17.12 6.93 17.60
CA LEU A 53 -18.55 7.04 17.95
C LEU A 53 -18.82 6.52 19.38
N GLU A 54 -18.22 5.40 19.75
CA GLU A 54 -18.33 4.82 21.09
C GLU A 54 -17.74 5.72 22.18
N GLN A 55 -16.68 6.47 21.84
CA GLN A 55 -16.07 7.44 22.74
C GLN A 55 -16.84 8.77 22.81
N GLY A 56 -17.96 8.90 22.11
CA GLY A 56 -18.81 10.09 22.16
C GLY A 56 -18.35 11.23 21.26
N ALA A 57 -17.54 10.97 20.24
CA ALA A 57 -17.18 11.97 19.24
C ALA A 57 -18.31 12.21 18.24
N ALA A 58 -18.34 13.40 17.67
CA ALA A 58 -19.12 13.73 16.48
C ALA A 58 -18.17 13.62 15.28
N VAL A 59 -18.41 12.68 14.36
CA VAL A 59 -17.45 12.33 13.31
C VAL A 59 -17.82 13.00 11.99
N ILE A 60 -16.88 13.77 11.45
CA ILE A 60 -16.96 14.36 10.11
C ILE A 60 -15.96 13.60 9.24
N ALA A 61 -16.45 12.58 8.51
CA ALA A 61 -15.62 11.76 7.63
C ALA A 61 -15.44 12.47 6.28
N CYS A 62 -14.25 12.31 5.70
CA CYS A 62 -13.95 12.81 4.37
C CYS A 62 -13.05 11.83 3.61
N SER A 63 -13.14 11.86 2.29
CA SER A 63 -12.33 11.05 1.38
C SER A 63 -12.33 11.64 -0.02
N HIS A 64 -11.38 11.21 -0.82
CA HIS A 64 -11.42 11.39 -2.26
C HIS A 64 -12.03 10.17 -2.95
N MET A 65 -12.43 10.33 -4.20
CA MET A 65 -12.79 9.24 -5.12
C MET A 65 -12.40 9.64 -6.54
N GLY A 66 -11.60 8.78 -7.19
CA GLY A 66 -11.16 9.01 -8.57
C GLY A 66 -10.36 10.29 -8.76
N LYS A 67 -10.43 10.84 -9.96
CA LYS A 67 -9.67 12.04 -10.37
C LYS A 67 -10.59 13.07 -11.05
N PRO A 68 -11.50 13.74 -10.32
CA PRO A 68 -12.40 14.72 -10.89
C PRO A 68 -11.74 16.06 -11.23
N LYS A 69 -10.50 16.30 -10.82
CA LYS A 69 -9.68 17.48 -11.15
C LYS A 69 -10.28 18.81 -10.75
N GLY A 70 -10.88 18.87 -9.57
CA GLY A 70 -11.43 20.11 -9.01
C GLY A 70 -12.82 20.48 -9.55
N GLU A 71 -13.49 19.53 -10.17
CA GLU A 71 -14.84 19.71 -10.70
C GLU A 71 -15.82 18.73 -10.05
N VAL A 72 -17.08 19.17 -9.88
CA VAL A 72 -18.13 18.30 -9.41
C VAL A 72 -18.52 17.33 -10.53
N LYS A 73 -18.33 16.04 -10.30
CA LYS A 73 -18.71 14.97 -11.22
C LYS A 73 -19.64 14.01 -10.49
N PRO A 74 -20.94 13.96 -10.85
CA PRO A 74 -21.92 13.12 -10.14
C PRO A 74 -21.52 11.65 -10.04
N GLU A 75 -20.84 11.11 -11.06
CA GLU A 75 -20.35 9.73 -11.09
C GLU A 75 -19.24 9.43 -10.07
N LEU A 76 -18.61 10.47 -9.53
CA LEU A 76 -17.58 10.37 -8.51
C LEU A 76 -18.05 10.88 -7.14
N SER A 77 -19.37 11.04 -6.95
CA SER A 77 -19.96 11.39 -5.65
C SER A 77 -19.73 10.27 -4.62
N LEU A 78 -19.53 10.65 -3.38
CA LEU A 78 -19.43 9.72 -2.25
C LEU A 78 -20.80 9.29 -1.70
N LYS A 79 -21.89 9.69 -2.31
CA LYS A 79 -23.24 9.32 -1.84
C LYS A 79 -23.45 7.80 -1.72
N PRO A 80 -23.03 6.98 -2.70
CA PRO A 80 -23.13 5.52 -2.55
C PRO A 80 -22.31 4.98 -1.37
N VAL A 81 -21.18 5.61 -1.07
CA VAL A 81 -20.35 5.24 0.09
C VAL A 81 -21.09 5.55 1.39
N ALA A 82 -21.75 6.71 1.50
CA ALA A 82 -22.54 7.07 2.67
C ALA A 82 -23.68 6.06 2.92
N GLU A 83 -24.35 5.61 1.87
CA GLU A 83 -25.42 4.59 1.94
C GLU A 83 -24.85 3.25 2.43
N ARG A 84 -23.74 2.82 1.88
CA ARG A 84 -23.10 1.55 2.28
C ARG A 84 -22.56 1.63 3.71
N LEU A 85 -21.94 2.72 4.08
CA LEU A 85 -21.44 2.94 5.43
C LEU A 85 -22.58 2.93 6.46
N SER A 86 -23.71 3.54 6.12
CA SER A 86 -24.93 3.52 6.96
C SER A 86 -25.39 2.08 7.22
N GLN A 87 -25.42 1.24 6.20
CA GLN A 87 -25.77 -0.18 6.34
C GLN A 87 -24.81 -0.93 7.26
N LEU A 88 -23.51 -0.72 7.08
CA LEU A 88 -22.48 -1.41 7.85
C LEU A 88 -22.42 -0.95 9.32
N LEU A 89 -22.71 0.33 9.59
CA LEU A 89 -22.74 0.87 10.96
C LEU A 89 -24.07 0.60 11.66
N GLY A 90 -25.14 0.35 10.92
CA GLY A 90 -26.49 0.23 11.51
C GLY A 90 -27.04 1.54 12.02
N GLN A 91 -26.54 2.68 11.54
CA GLN A 91 -27.02 4.02 11.84
C GLN A 91 -26.88 4.93 10.63
N GLU A 92 -27.64 6.03 10.64
CA GLU A 92 -27.57 7.02 9.55
C GLU A 92 -26.20 7.66 9.46
N VAL A 93 -25.66 7.73 8.26
CA VAL A 93 -24.54 8.60 7.89
C VAL A 93 -25.11 9.80 7.15
N ILE A 94 -24.98 10.98 7.74
CA ILE A 94 -25.51 12.22 7.18
C ILE A 94 -24.62 12.64 6.01
N MET A 95 -25.18 12.67 4.80
CA MET A 95 -24.42 13.06 3.61
C MET A 95 -24.47 14.56 3.39
N ALA A 96 -23.31 15.21 3.27
CA ALA A 96 -23.22 16.60 2.85
C ALA A 96 -23.31 16.70 1.31
N GLU A 97 -23.82 17.82 0.82
CA GLU A 97 -23.93 18.08 -0.63
C GLU A 97 -22.68 18.75 -1.21
N ASP A 98 -21.76 19.19 -0.36
CA ASP A 98 -20.52 19.85 -0.72
C ASP A 98 -19.38 19.46 0.24
N VAL A 99 -18.20 20.01 0.04
CA VAL A 99 -17.02 19.72 0.87
C VAL A 99 -16.90 20.73 2.02
N VAL A 100 -16.88 22.01 1.71
CA VAL A 100 -16.73 23.12 2.68
C VAL A 100 -17.74 24.24 2.45
N GLY A 101 -18.75 23.97 1.66
CA GLY A 101 -19.80 24.94 1.34
C GLY A 101 -20.86 25.06 2.44
N PRO A 102 -21.97 25.83 2.15
CA PRO A 102 -22.99 26.08 3.14
C PRO A 102 -23.64 24.84 3.72
N ASP A 103 -23.85 23.79 2.92
CA ASP A 103 -24.50 22.56 3.38
C ASP A 103 -23.62 21.79 4.35
N ALA A 104 -22.35 21.56 4.00
CA ALA A 104 -21.41 20.87 4.88
C ALA A 104 -21.21 21.61 6.19
N GLN A 105 -21.05 22.93 6.13
CA GLN A 105 -20.87 23.78 7.31
C GLN A 105 -22.09 23.73 8.25
N ALA A 106 -23.30 23.82 7.70
CA ALA A 106 -24.53 23.75 8.48
C ALA A 106 -24.69 22.37 9.15
N LYS A 107 -24.46 21.29 8.41
CA LYS A 107 -24.55 19.92 8.92
C LYS A 107 -23.48 19.64 9.97
N ALA A 108 -22.26 20.11 9.77
CA ALA A 108 -21.18 19.98 10.75
C ALA A 108 -21.49 20.72 12.04
N LYS A 109 -22.05 21.92 11.95
CA LYS A 109 -22.46 22.71 13.12
C LYS A 109 -23.54 22.01 13.92
N ALA A 110 -24.51 21.38 13.26
CA ALA A 110 -25.61 20.65 13.90
C ALA A 110 -25.27 19.27 14.39
N LEU A 111 -24.11 18.72 13.98
CA LEU A 111 -23.71 17.35 14.31
C LEU A 111 -23.51 17.15 15.81
N GLN A 112 -24.11 16.09 16.35
CA GLN A 112 -24.07 15.77 17.79
C GLN A 112 -23.11 14.60 18.06
N PRO A 113 -22.58 14.49 19.30
CA PRO A 113 -21.81 13.33 19.72
C PRO A 113 -22.53 12.00 19.41
N GLY A 114 -21.82 11.05 18.87
CA GLY A 114 -22.37 9.75 18.45
C GLY A 114 -22.95 9.75 17.04
N GLN A 115 -23.00 10.89 16.38
CA GLN A 115 -23.41 11.01 14.98
C GLN A 115 -22.20 11.07 14.04
N ILE A 116 -22.42 10.67 12.79
CA ILE A 116 -21.42 10.73 11.73
C ILE A 116 -22.01 11.36 10.47
N MET A 117 -21.22 12.21 9.83
CA MET A 117 -21.50 12.74 8.51
C MET A 117 -20.36 12.46 7.57
N LEU A 118 -20.64 12.45 6.27
CA LEU A 118 -19.65 12.29 5.21
C LEU A 118 -19.70 13.53 4.30
N LEU A 119 -18.54 14.18 4.11
CA LEU A 119 -18.41 15.28 3.15
C LEU A 119 -18.41 14.71 1.73
N GLU A 120 -18.73 15.55 0.75
CA GLU A 120 -18.57 15.19 -0.64
C GLU A 120 -17.10 14.99 -1.00
N ASN A 121 -16.83 14.35 -2.16
CA ASN A 121 -15.49 14.04 -2.65
C ASN A 121 -14.57 15.26 -2.54
N THR A 122 -13.51 15.14 -1.73
CA THR A 122 -12.59 16.25 -1.48
C THR A 122 -11.92 16.77 -2.75
N ARG A 123 -11.77 15.90 -3.76
CA ARG A 123 -11.18 16.30 -5.06
C ARG A 123 -12.16 17.02 -5.98
N PHE A 124 -13.40 17.25 -5.56
CA PHE A 124 -14.28 18.24 -6.22
C PHE A 124 -13.78 19.66 -6.00
N GLU A 125 -12.98 19.88 -4.96
CA GLU A 125 -12.32 21.15 -4.70
C GLU A 125 -10.94 21.20 -5.40
N ALA A 126 -10.73 22.26 -6.19
CA ALA A 126 -9.47 22.44 -6.92
C ALA A 126 -8.25 22.55 -6.00
N GLY A 127 -8.43 23.05 -4.77
CA GLY A 127 -7.38 23.23 -3.79
C GLY A 127 -6.93 21.95 -3.08
N GLU A 128 -7.65 20.83 -3.21
CA GLU A 128 -7.32 19.59 -2.49
C GLU A 128 -5.93 19.07 -2.85
N THR A 129 -5.68 18.81 -4.13
CA THR A 129 -4.39 18.25 -4.57
C THR A 129 -3.25 19.27 -4.54
N LYS A 130 -3.57 20.55 -4.45
CA LYS A 130 -2.60 21.64 -4.33
C LYS A 130 -2.24 21.96 -2.89
N ASN A 131 -2.85 21.27 -1.94
CA ASN A 131 -2.71 21.56 -0.51
C ASN A 131 -3.00 23.05 -0.20
N ASP A 132 -4.08 23.56 -0.76
CA ASP A 132 -4.46 24.97 -0.59
C ASP A 132 -4.76 25.27 0.89
N PRO A 133 -4.05 26.22 1.52
CA PRO A 133 -4.27 26.57 2.92
C PRO A 133 -5.71 27.03 3.23
N ALA A 134 -6.35 27.73 2.30
CA ALA A 134 -7.74 28.20 2.51
C ALA A 134 -8.73 27.03 2.58
N LEU A 135 -8.56 26.00 1.74
CA LEU A 135 -9.37 24.80 1.79
C LEU A 135 -9.10 24.01 3.06
N ALA A 136 -7.83 23.80 3.40
CA ALA A 136 -7.45 23.09 4.62
C ALA A 136 -8.01 23.78 5.86
N LYS A 137 -7.92 25.10 5.94
CA LYS A 137 -8.50 25.88 7.04
C LYS A 137 -10.02 25.75 7.11
N ALA A 138 -10.69 25.82 5.97
CA ALA A 138 -12.16 25.68 5.92
C ALA A 138 -12.61 24.29 6.41
N MET A 139 -11.90 23.24 6.06
CA MET A 139 -12.15 21.90 6.57
C MET A 139 -11.88 21.83 8.08
N ALA A 140 -10.75 22.36 8.53
CA ALA A 140 -10.34 22.35 9.93
C ALA A 140 -11.29 23.15 10.83
N ASP A 141 -11.86 24.24 10.32
CA ASP A 141 -12.79 25.09 11.07
C ASP A 141 -14.10 24.36 11.45
N MET A 142 -14.41 23.24 10.79
CA MET A 142 -15.57 22.41 11.12
C MET A 142 -15.33 21.47 12.31
N ALA A 143 -14.09 21.30 12.73
CA ALA A 143 -13.70 20.28 13.72
C ALA A 143 -12.73 20.82 14.76
N GLU A 144 -12.41 19.97 15.75
CA GLU A 144 -11.49 20.28 16.85
C GLU A 144 -10.26 19.37 16.87
N ILE A 145 -10.36 18.21 16.22
CA ILE A 145 -9.30 17.19 16.14
C ILE A 145 -9.31 16.62 14.72
N TYR A 146 -8.12 16.33 14.20
CA TYR A 146 -7.94 15.62 12.95
C TYR A 146 -7.40 14.21 13.19
N VAL A 147 -8.06 13.22 12.60
CA VAL A 147 -7.61 11.82 12.60
C VAL A 147 -7.33 11.38 11.17
N SER A 148 -6.10 10.94 10.93
CA SER A 148 -5.67 10.38 9.64
C SER A 148 -5.78 8.86 9.67
N ASP A 149 -6.57 8.32 8.74
CA ASP A 149 -6.77 6.87 8.65
C ASP A 149 -6.70 6.34 7.20
N ALA A 150 -6.17 7.15 6.30
CA ALA A 150 -6.06 6.83 4.87
C ALA A 150 -4.61 6.64 4.47
N PHE A 151 -4.00 5.51 4.81
CA PHE A 151 -2.58 5.29 4.54
C PHE A 151 -2.25 5.37 3.04
N GLY A 152 -3.15 4.92 2.16
CA GLY A 152 -2.97 5.01 0.71
C GLY A 152 -2.83 6.44 0.16
N ALA A 153 -3.17 7.46 0.94
CA ALA A 153 -3.10 8.87 0.55
C ALA A 153 -2.02 9.68 1.28
N VAL A 154 -1.32 9.11 2.27
CA VAL A 154 -0.39 9.88 3.12
C VAL A 154 0.92 10.27 2.43
N HIS A 155 1.24 9.67 1.29
CA HIS A 155 2.42 10.02 0.50
C HIS A 155 2.26 11.32 -0.29
N ARG A 156 1.05 11.89 -0.33
CA ARG A 156 0.75 13.16 -1.00
C ARG A 156 0.37 14.23 0.03
N ALA A 157 0.97 15.41 -0.10
CA ALA A 157 0.61 16.57 0.70
C ALA A 157 -0.62 17.26 0.09
N HIS A 158 -1.81 16.71 0.39
CA HIS A 158 -3.09 17.30 0.00
C HIS A 158 -3.72 18.04 1.18
N ALA A 159 -4.72 18.90 0.92
CA ALA A 159 -5.38 19.64 1.98
C ALA A 159 -5.95 18.72 3.06
N SER A 160 -6.65 17.65 2.67
CA SER A 160 -7.29 16.71 3.61
C SER A 160 -6.35 15.71 4.24
N THR A 161 -5.14 15.49 3.70
CA THR A 161 -4.19 14.51 4.22
C THR A 161 -3.08 15.11 5.06
N ALA A 162 -2.71 16.37 4.81
CA ALA A 162 -1.60 17.05 5.49
C ALA A 162 -1.95 18.48 5.92
N GLY A 163 -2.56 19.28 5.05
CA GLY A 163 -2.81 20.70 5.30
C GLY A 163 -3.65 20.98 6.54
N VAL A 164 -4.66 20.17 6.80
CA VAL A 164 -5.55 20.31 7.98
C VAL A 164 -4.79 20.19 9.32
N ALA A 165 -3.64 19.50 9.32
CA ALA A 165 -2.80 19.35 10.51
C ALA A 165 -2.08 20.66 10.92
N ASP A 166 -2.04 21.65 10.05
CA ASP A 166 -1.53 22.99 10.38
C ASP A 166 -2.51 23.74 11.32
N TYR A 167 -3.75 23.32 11.39
CA TYR A 167 -4.82 24.01 12.12
C TYR A 167 -5.43 23.19 13.25
N LEU A 168 -5.24 21.87 13.26
CA LEU A 168 -5.82 20.96 14.22
C LEU A 168 -4.75 20.03 14.81
N PRO A 169 -4.88 19.63 16.09
CA PRO A 169 -4.09 18.51 16.58
C PRO A 169 -4.41 17.26 15.77
N ALA A 170 -3.37 16.60 15.27
CA ALA A 170 -3.48 15.50 14.32
C ALA A 170 -2.93 14.21 14.92
N VAL A 171 -3.72 13.16 14.89
CA VAL A 171 -3.35 11.82 15.39
C VAL A 171 -3.69 10.75 14.35
N SER A 172 -3.12 9.56 14.50
CA SER A 172 -3.42 8.44 13.60
C SER A 172 -4.67 7.68 14.04
N GLY A 173 -5.45 7.22 13.06
CA GLY A 173 -6.41 6.15 13.27
C GLY A 173 -5.72 4.78 13.34
N PHE A 174 -6.51 3.72 13.52
CA PHE A 174 -5.96 2.36 13.69
C PHE A 174 -5.30 1.81 12.43
N LEU A 175 -5.77 2.19 11.23
CA LEU A 175 -5.13 1.75 9.98
C LEU A 175 -3.73 2.33 9.82
N ILE A 176 -3.58 3.62 10.04
CA ILE A 176 -2.27 4.28 9.99
C ILE A 176 -1.34 3.73 11.08
N GLN A 177 -1.86 3.56 12.29
CA GLN A 177 -1.08 3.00 13.40
C GLN A 177 -0.51 1.64 13.05
N LYS A 178 -1.32 0.76 12.47
CA LYS A 178 -0.90 -0.59 12.09
C LYS A 178 0.21 -0.55 11.03
N GLU A 179 0.10 0.33 10.04
CA GLU A 179 1.14 0.51 9.02
C GLU A 179 2.44 1.03 9.64
N LEU A 180 2.37 2.00 10.55
CA LEU A 180 3.55 2.53 11.25
C LEU A 180 4.20 1.49 12.14
N ASP A 181 3.41 0.68 12.84
CA ASP A 181 3.92 -0.37 13.74
C ASP A 181 4.64 -1.46 12.94
N PHE A 182 4.05 -1.93 11.84
CA PHE A 182 4.63 -3.02 11.05
C PHE A 182 5.73 -2.55 10.10
N ILE A 183 5.43 -1.68 9.15
CA ILE A 183 6.43 -1.23 8.17
C ILE A 183 7.45 -0.31 8.84
N GLY A 184 6.99 0.65 9.62
CA GLY A 184 7.87 1.57 10.35
C GLY A 184 8.79 0.84 11.30
N GLY A 185 8.27 -0.12 12.05
CA GLY A 185 9.06 -0.96 12.95
C GLY A 185 10.12 -1.79 12.21
N ALA A 186 9.75 -2.37 11.07
CA ALA A 186 10.68 -3.14 10.24
C ALA A 186 11.80 -2.28 9.63
N LEU A 187 11.51 -1.02 9.31
CA LEU A 187 12.53 -0.10 8.76
C LEU A 187 13.43 0.47 9.84
N ALA A 188 12.90 0.76 11.04
CA ALA A 188 13.64 1.43 12.11
C ALA A 188 14.40 0.46 13.01
N ASN A 189 13.78 -0.65 13.40
CA ASN A 189 14.36 -1.62 14.33
C ASN A 189 13.79 -3.02 14.09
N PRO A 190 14.13 -3.66 12.95
CA PRO A 190 13.59 -4.97 12.61
C PRO A 190 14.07 -6.06 13.57
N LYS A 191 13.22 -7.04 13.82
CA LYS A 191 13.65 -8.31 14.38
C LYS A 191 14.48 -9.04 13.31
N ARG A 192 15.74 -9.25 13.59
CA ARG A 192 16.68 -9.82 12.62
C ARG A 192 16.71 -11.35 12.63
N PRO A 193 17.07 -12.02 11.54
CA PRO A 193 17.43 -11.43 10.24
C PRO A 193 16.25 -10.75 9.53
N LEU A 194 16.49 -9.60 8.92
CA LEU A 194 15.54 -8.95 8.03
C LEU A 194 15.77 -9.42 6.59
N VAL A 195 14.77 -10.08 6.03
CA VAL A 195 14.75 -10.55 4.65
C VAL A 195 13.77 -9.72 3.84
N ALA A 196 14.23 -9.12 2.77
CA ALA A 196 13.38 -8.38 1.84
C ALA A 196 13.23 -9.18 0.54
N ILE A 197 12.00 -9.37 0.10
CA ILE A 197 11.67 -10.06 -1.15
C ILE A 197 11.11 -9.02 -2.11
N LEU A 198 11.80 -8.80 -3.21
CA LEU A 198 11.42 -7.83 -4.23
C LEU A 198 11.16 -8.54 -5.56
N GLY A 199 9.98 -8.33 -6.10
CA GLY A 199 9.57 -8.82 -7.40
C GLY A 199 8.94 -7.71 -8.22
N GLY A 200 8.26 -8.09 -9.28
CA GLY A 200 7.65 -7.16 -10.22
C GLY A 200 8.40 -7.11 -11.55
N SER A 201 7.92 -6.31 -12.48
CA SER A 201 8.39 -6.33 -13.88
C SER A 201 9.64 -5.50 -14.15
N LYS A 202 9.86 -4.42 -13.39
CA LYS A 202 10.87 -3.39 -13.72
C LYS A 202 11.77 -3.03 -12.54
N VAL A 203 13.07 -3.13 -12.74
CA VAL A 203 14.07 -2.65 -11.77
C VAL A 203 13.98 -1.14 -11.56
N SER A 204 13.68 -0.38 -12.62
CA SER A 204 13.54 1.08 -12.56
C SER A 204 12.47 1.55 -11.58
N SER A 205 11.43 0.77 -11.36
CA SER A 205 10.36 1.09 -10.40
C SER A 205 10.73 0.78 -8.95
N LYS A 206 11.83 0.06 -8.71
CA LYS A 206 12.25 -0.42 -7.38
C LYS A 206 13.55 0.20 -6.89
N ILE A 207 14.11 1.18 -7.60
CA ILE A 207 15.42 1.77 -7.28
C ILE A 207 15.48 2.27 -5.84
N GLY A 208 14.51 3.08 -5.44
CA GLY A 208 14.47 3.67 -4.10
C GLY A 208 14.35 2.62 -3.00
N VAL A 209 13.53 1.60 -3.24
CA VAL A 209 13.36 0.48 -2.31
C VAL A 209 14.66 -0.32 -2.17
N ILE A 210 15.30 -0.68 -3.29
CA ILE A 210 16.56 -1.43 -3.28
C ILE A 210 17.63 -0.64 -2.54
N ASN A 211 17.80 0.65 -2.85
CA ASN A 211 18.78 1.50 -2.19
C ASN A 211 18.57 1.57 -0.68
N ASN A 212 17.35 1.74 -0.23
CA ASN A 212 17.04 1.81 1.20
C ASN A 212 17.24 0.46 1.89
N LEU A 213 16.79 -0.63 1.27
CA LEU A 213 16.91 -1.97 1.86
C LEU A 213 18.35 -2.47 1.90
N LEU A 214 19.23 -2.03 0.99
CA LEU A 214 20.66 -2.31 1.07
C LEU A 214 21.30 -1.76 2.35
N GLU A 215 20.74 -0.70 2.92
CA GLU A 215 21.23 -0.11 4.17
C GLU A 215 20.75 -0.86 5.43
N ILE A 216 19.65 -1.60 5.34
CA ILE A 216 18.99 -2.14 6.53
C ILE A 216 18.76 -3.66 6.50
N ALA A 217 18.65 -4.28 5.34
CA ALA A 217 18.35 -5.71 5.23
C ALA A 217 19.58 -6.58 5.40
N ASP A 218 19.40 -7.78 5.93
CA ASP A 218 20.43 -8.82 6.00
C ASP A 218 20.47 -9.63 4.70
N THR A 219 19.31 -9.88 4.10
CA THR A 219 19.16 -10.59 2.83
C THR A 219 18.15 -9.88 1.95
N ILE A 220 18.46 -9.76 0.67
CA ILE A 220 17.53 -9.28 -0.37
C ILE A 220 17.35 -10.37 -1.41
N ILE A 221 16.10 -10.70 -1.70
CA ILE A 221 15.70 -11.71 -2.66
C ILE A 221 15.06 -11.02 -3.85
N ILE A 222 15.54 -11.30 -5.06
CA ILE A 222 15.04 -10.71 -6.29
C ILE A 222 14.27 -11.75 -7.09
N GLY A 223 13.07 -11.40 -7.56
CA GLY A 223 12.27 -12.23 -8.45
C GLY A 223 11.49 -11.40 -9.46
N GLY A 224 10.59 -12.04 -10.18
CA GLY A 224 9.80 -11.39 -11.22
C GLY A 224 10.60 -10.96 -12.44
N GLY A 225 9.99 -10.13 -13.29
CA GLY A 225 10.60 -9.66 -14.54
C GLY A 225 11.87 -8.85 -14.35
N MET A 226 12.00 -8.15 -13.23
CA MET A 226 13.21 -7.37 -12.93
C MET A 226 14.47 -8.24 -12.80
N ALA A 227 14.32 -9.53 -12.50
CA ALA A 227 15.44 -10.45 -12.39
C ALA A 227 16.18 -10.64 -13.74
N TYR A 228 15.51 -10.49 -14.86
CA TYR A 228 16.12 -10.66 -16.19
C TYR A 228 17.08 -9.52 -16.52
N THR A 229 16.84 -8.32 -16.02
CA THR A 229 17.78 -7.21 -16.13
C THR A 229 19.06 -7.51 -15.34
N PHE A 230 18.96 -8.09 -14.14
CA PHE A 230 20.13 -8.56 -13.39
C PHE A 230 20.87 -9.67 -14.14
N SER A 231 20.15 -10.62 -14.72
CA SER A 231 20.75 -11.74 -15.46
C SER A 231 21.49 -11.25 -16.71
N ALA A 232 20.89 -10.37 -17.50
CA ALA A 232 21.51 -9.77 -18.68
C ALA A 232 22.74 -8.93 -18.31
N ALA A 233 22.69 -8.20 -17.21
CA ALA A 233 23.81 -7.42 -16.70
C ALA A 233 25.03 -8.28 -16.37
N GLN A 234 24.82 -9.54 -16.04
CA GLN A 234 25.87 -10.53 -15.77
C GLN A 234 26.29 -11.32 -17.03
N GLY A 235 25.82 -10.90 -18.20
CA GLY A 235 26.14 -11.55 -19.48
C GLY A 235 25.22 -12.72 -19.84
N GLY A 236 24.12 -12.93 -19.09
CA GLY A 236 23.17 -13.99 -19.37
C GLY A 236 22.29 -13.72 -20.57
N LYS A 237 21.78 -14.79 -21.17
CA LYS A 237 20.79 -14.73 -22.25
C LYS A 237 19.38 -14.77 -21.63
N VAL A 238 18.55 -13.84 -22.02
CA VAL A 238 17.20 -13.68 -21.46
C VAL A 238 16.08 -13.88 -22.49
N GLY A 239 16.44 -14.23 -23.75
CA GLY A 239 15.45 -14.45 -24.82
C GLY A 239 14.55 -13.24 -25.03
N ASP A 240 13.26 -13.49 -25.12
CA ASP A 240 12.23 -12.47 -25.31
C ASP A 240 11.67 -11.94 -23.97
N SER A 241 12.36 -12.18 -22.86
CA SER A 241 11.94 -11.72 -21.52
C SER A 241 11.92 -10.22 -21.42
N LEU A 242 11.15 -9.70 -20.46
CA LEU A 242 11.21 -8.29 -20.07
C LEU A 242 12.66 -7.92 -19.74
N LEU A 243 13.12 -6.82 -20.33
CA LEU A 243 14.50 -6.37 -20.15
C LEU A 243 14.55 -4.84 -20.18
N GLU A 244 15.15 -4.27 -19.17
CA GLU A 244 15.50 -2.85 -19.12
C GLU A 244 17.00 -2.69 -19.37
N ALA A 245 17.42 -2.72 -20.66
CA ALA A 245 18.83 -2.68 -21.03
C ALA A 245 19.57 -1.45 -20.46
N ASP A 246 18.91 -0.31 -20.38
CA ASP A 246 19.47 0.93 -19.82
C ASP A 246 19.76 0.84 -18.31
N TRP A 247 19.27 -0.21 -17.64
CA TRP A 247 19.41 -0.40 -16.19
C TRP A 247 20.38 -1.56 -15.84
N GLU A 248 21.05 -2.14 -16.83
CA GLU A 248 22.00 -3.24 -16.57
C GLU A 248 23.19 -2.80 -15.72
N GLU A 249 23.75 -1.62 -16.01
CA GLU A 249 24.84 -1.06 -15.20
C GLU A 249 24.40 -0.82 -13.76
N TYR A 250 23.20 -0.28 -13.57
CA TYR A 250 22.60 -0.10 -12.25
C TYR A 250 22.45 -1.44 -11.51
N ALA A 251 21.98 -2.49 -12.20
CA ALA A 251 21.84 -3.82 -11.61
C ALA A 251 23.19 -4.37 -11.12
N ASN A 252 24.25 -4.22 -11.91
CA ASN A 252 25.60 -4.62 -11.49
C ASN A 252 26.09 -3.79 -10.30
N ASP A 253 25.81 -2.49 -10.26
CA ASP A 253 26.15 -1.63 -9.13
C ASP A 253 25.45 -2.08 -7.84
N MET A 254 24.22 -2.53 -7.94
CA MET A 254 23.47 -3.05 -6.77
C MET A 254 24.06 -4.35 -6.24
N VAL A 255 24.47 -5.26 -7.13
CA VAL A 255 25.17 -6.49 -6.74
C VAL A 255 26.47 -6.16 -6.00
N LYS A 256 27.25 -5.22 -6.52
CA LYS A 256 28.48 -4.76 -5.90
C LYS A 256 28.26 -4.11 -4.54
N LYS A 257 27.28 -3.23 -4.44
CA LYS A 257 26.93 -2.56 -3.17
C LYS A 257 26.48 -3.57 -2.11
N ALA A 258 25.70 -4.58 -2.50
CA ALA A 258 25.29 -5.63 -1.58
C ALA A 258 26.51 -6.35 -0.99
N GLN A 259 27.49 -6.71 -1.83
CA GLN A 259 28.73 -7.31 -1.38
C GLN A 259 29.53 -6.42 -0.43
N GLU A 260 29.67 -5.16 -0.76
CA GLU A 260 30.39 -4.14 0.06
C GLU A 260 29.74 -3.96 1.43
N LYS A 261 28.40 -4.03 1.49
CA LYS A 261 27.63 -3.82 2.73
C LYS A 261 27.38 -5.11 3.52
N GLY A 262 27.84 -6.25 3.01
CA GLY A 262 27.60 -7.54 3.65
C GLY A 262 26.16 -8.02 3.57
N VAL A 263 25.37 -7.49 2.63
CA VAL A 263 24.00 -7.93 2.37
C VAL A 263 24.00 -9.09 1.40
N LYS A 264 23.33 -10.18 1.78
CA LYS A 264 23.20 -11.36 0.91
C LYS A 264 22.13 -11.05 -0.15
N LEU A 265 22.55 -10.89 -1.39
CA LEU A 265 21.66 -10.67 -2.53
C LEU A 265 21.45 -11.99 -3.27
N LEU A 266 20.23 -12.51 -3.27
CA LEU A 266 19.85 -13.73 -3.96
C LEU A 266 19.15 -13.43 -5.27
N LEU A 267 19.70 -13.98 -6.36
CA LEU A 267 19.14 -13.90 -7.70
C LEU A 267 18.63 -15.28 -8.13
N PRO A 268 17.67 -15.38 -9.05
CA PRO A 268 17.21 -16.67 -9.55
C PRO A 268 18.35 -17.48 -10.17
N VAL A 269 18.35 -18.79 -9.92
CA VAL A 269 19.32 -19.75 -10.48
C VAL A 269 18.73 -20.55 -11.64
N ASP A 270 17.40 -20.54 -11.75
CA ASP A 270 16.66 -21.16 -12.85
C ASP A 270 15.37 -20.38 -13.11
N THR A 271 14.74 -20.65 -14.25
CA THR A 271 13.57 -19.91 -14.72
C THR A 271 12.58 -20.84 -15.39
N VAL A 272 11.30 -20.65 -15.10
CA VAL A 272 10.20 -21.26 -15.85
C VAL A 272 9.88 -20.34 -17.02
N CYS A 273 10.07 -20.84 -18.24
CA CYS A 273 9.87 -20.09 -19.47
C CYS A 273 8.61 -20.51 -20.20
N GLY A 274 7.97 -19.57 -20.87
CA GLY A 274 6.90 -19.81 -21.82
C GLY A 274 7.34 -19.40 -23.24
N ASP A 275 6.77 -20.04 -24.25
CA ASP A 275 7.00 -19.65 -25.66
C ASP A 275 6.10 -18.51 -26.11
N LYS A 276 5.18 -18.08 -25.24
CA LYS A 276 4.33 -16.90 -25.40
C LYS A 276 3.83 -16.43 -24.04
N PHE A 277 3.36 -15.19 -23.98
CA PHE A 277 2.73 -14.64 -22.78
C PHE A 277 1.24 -15.02 -22.77
N ALA A 278 0.96 -16.23 -22.34
CA ALA A 278 -0.41 -16.77 -22.28
C ALA A 278 -0.50 -17.90 -21.26
N PRO A 279 -1.71 -18.15 -20.70
CA PRO A 279 -1.90 -19.22 -19.73
C PRO A 279 -1.68 -20.63 -20.30
N ASP A 280 -1.80 -20.80 -21.62
CA ASP A 280 -1.61 -22.06 -22.34
C ASP A 280 -0.26 -22.16 -23.07
N ALA A 281 0.69 -21.32 -22.74
CA ALA A 281 2.05 -21.38 -23.30
C ALA A 281 2.70 -22.74 -23.06
N ASN A 282 3.52 -23.19 -24.02
CA ASN A 282 4.43 -24.30 -23.77
C ASN A 282 5.47 -23.89 -22.74
N ILE A 283 5.89 -24.81 -21.91
CA ILE A 283 6.73 -24.54 -20.75
C ILE A 283 8.04 -25.30 -20.85
N GLN A 284 9.15 -24.65 -20.50
CA GLN A 284 10.40 -25.31 -20.19
C GLN A 284 11.11 -24.62 -19.03
N VAL A 285 11.88 -25.38 -18.27
CA VAL A 285 12.73 -24.86 -17.20
C VAL A 285 14.15 -24.81 -17.71
N VAL A 286 14.79 -23.65 -17.57
CA VAL A 286 16.19 -23.43 -17.98
C VAL A 286 16.97 -22.82 -16.83
N LYS A 287 18.32 -22.94 -16.89
CA LYS A 287 19.18 -22.21 -15.97
C LYS A 287 19.05 -20.71 -16.22
N ALA A 288 19.21 -19.91 -15.16
CA ALA A 288 19.23 -18.45 -15.29
C ALA A 288 20.34 -18.03 -16.27
N GLY A 289 20.00 -17.11 -17.18
CA GLY A 289 20.93 -16.67 -18.20
C GLY A 289 21.04 -17.59 -19.43
N GLU A 290 20.20 -18.61 -19.53
CA GLU A 290 20.16 -19.57 -20.65
C GLU A 290 18.77 -19.63 -21.32
N ILE A 291 18.04 -18.54 -21.34
CA ILE A 291 16.70 -18.48 -21.96
C ILE A 291 16.87 -18.39 -23.48
N PRO A 292 16.33 -19.36 -24.26
CA PRO A 292 16.44 -19.34 -25.70
C PRO A 292 15.66 -18.20 -26.34
N ASP A 293 16.08 -17.80 -27.56
CA ASP A 293 15.30 -16.89 -28.40
C ASP A 293 13.91 -17.50 -28.66
N GLY A 294 12.89 -16.64 -28.68
CA GLY A 294 11.49 -17.06 -28.81
C GLY A 294 10.84 -17.54 -27.51
N TRP A 295 11.61 -17.60 -26.43
CA TRP A 295 11.12 -17.94 -25.11
C TRP A 295 11.30 -16.77 -24.14
N GLN A 296 10.43 -16.67 -23.17
CA GLN A 296 10.49 -15.62 -22.15
C GLN A 296 10.33 -16.21 -20.76
N GLY A 297 11.04 -15.66 -19.79
CA GLY A 297 10.88 -16.03 -18.40
C GLY A 297 9.55 -15.52 -17.85
N LEU A 298 8.80 -16.39 -17.16
CA LEU A 298 7.48 -16.08 -16.62
C LEU A 298 7.34 -16.43 -15.14
N ASP A 299 8.30 -17.16 -14.56
CA ASP A 299 8.34 -17.48 -13.13
C ASP A 299 9.75 -17.92 -12.74
N ILE A 300 10.02 -17.89 -11.45
CA ILE A 300 11.22 -18.52 -10.88
C ILE A 300 11.11 -20.04 -11.01
N GLY A 301 12.26 -20.70 -11.22
CA GLY A 301 12.31 -22.13 -11.34
C GLY A 301 12.33 -22.88 -10.02
N PRO A 302 12.26 -24.22 -10.05
CA PRO A 302 12.16 -25.04 -8.83
C PRO A 302 13.40 -24.96 -7.93
N GLU A 303 14.60 -24.82 -8.46
CA GLU A 303 15.81 -24.67 -7.64
C GLU A 303 15.86 -23.29 -6.99
N THR A 304 15.37 -22.26 -7.68
CA THR A 304 15.20 -20.91 -7.10
C THR A 304 14.18 -20.92 -5.97
N VAL A 305 13.05 -21.58 -6.15
CA VAL A 305 12.04 -21.77 -5.10
C VAL A 305 12.66 -22.36 -3.84
N LYS A 306 13.43 -23.42 -3.99
CA LYS A 306 14.10 -24.08 -2.86
C LYS A 306 15.06 -23.12 -2.15
N LEU A 307 15.87 -22.40 -2.90
CA LEU A 307 16.81 -21.41 -2.38
C LEU A 307 16.09 -20.29 -1.61
N TYR A 308 15.01 -19.76 -2.16
CA TYR A 308 14.27 -18.65 -1.58
C TYR A 308 13.46 -19.07 -0.34
N CYS A 309 12.87 -20.24 -0.37
CA CYS A 309 12.14 -20.79 0.79
C CYS A 309 13.09 -21.06 1.97
N GLU A 310 14.30 -21.57 1.70
CA GLU A 310 15.33 -21.75 2.72
C GLU A 310 15.77 -20.41 3.32
N ALA A 311 15.90 -19.37 2.49
CA ALA A 311 16.36 -18.04 2.92
C ALA A 311 15.40 -17.36 3.90
N VAL A 312 14.10 -17.65 3.85
CA VAL A 312 13.11 -17.04 4.75
C VAL A 312 12.83 -17.88 6.00
N GLN A 313 13.32 -19.10 6.06
CA GLN A 313 12.98 -20.07 7.11
C GLN A 313 13.34 -19.57 8.51
N ASP A 314 14.51 -18.98 8.66
CA ASP A 314 15.02 -18.48 9.94
C ASP A 314 14.92 -16.95 10.08
N ALA A 315 14.16 -16.28 9.22
CA ALA A 315 14.00 -14.86 9.29
C ALA A 315 13.30 -14.41 10.57
N GLY A 316 13.67 -13.24 11.07
CA GLY A 316 12.94 -12.56 12.14
C GLY A 316 11.84 -11.67 11.60
N THR A 317 12.11 -11.01 10.47
CA THR A 317 11.17 -10.14 9.75
C THR A 317 11.32 -10.36 8.26
N VAL A 318 10.20 -10.45 7.54
CA VAL A 318 10.17 -10.51 6.08
C VAL A 318 9.30 -9.38 5.55
N ILE A 319 9.85 -8.61 4.62
CA ILE A 319 9.09 -7.62 3.83
C ILE A 319 9.03 -8.14 2.40
N TRP A 320 7.84 -8.26 1.85
CA TRP A 320 7.64 -8.73 0.47
C TRP A 320 6.89 -7.69 -0.36
N ASN A 321 7.52 -7.27 -1.47
CA ASN A 321 6.93 -6.34 -2.44
C ASN A 321 7.17 -6.84 -3.86
N GLY A 322 6.11 -7.27 -4.51
CA GLY A 322 6.11 -7.76 -5.90
C GLY A 322 6.15 -9.28 -6.05
N PRO A 323 5.34 -9.83 -6.95
CA PRO A 323 5.28 -11.28 -7.18
C PRO A 323 6.55 -11.81 -7.86
N MET A 324 6.77 -13.13 -7.75
CA MET A 324 7.95 -13.81 -8.31
C MET A 324 7.78 -14.19 -9.78
N GLY A 325 6.55 -14.19 -10.26
CA GLY A 325 6.20 -14.55 -11.63
C GLY A 325 4.85 -14.00 -12.03
N VAL A 326 4.36 -14.44 -13.19
CA VAL A 326 3.05 -14.07 -13.72
C VAL A 326 1.99 -14.94 -13.04
N PHE A 327 1.69 -14.61 -11.79
CA PHE A 327 0.83 -15.43 -10.92
C PHE A 327 -0.62 -15.50 -11.37
N GLU A 328 -1.05 -14.60 -12.25
CA GLU A 328 -2.38 -14.61 -12.87
C GLU A 328 -2.59 -15.83 -13.75
N PHE A 329 -1.51 -16.42 -14.26
CA PHE A 329 -1.54 -17.67 -15.02
C PHE A 329 -1.15 -18.83 -14.10
N PRO A 330 -2.02 -19.84 -13.91
CA PRO A 330 -1.74 -20.94 -12.96
C PRO A 330 -0.40 -21.65 -13.20
N ALA A 331 0.00 -21.80 -14.45
CA ALA A 331 1.27 -22.43 -14.81
C ALA A 331 2.50 -21.64 -14.32
N PHE A 332 2.38 -20.33 -14.10
CA PHE A 332 3.45 -19.43 -13.71
C PHE A 332 3.22 -18.80 -12.32
N ALA A 333 2.32 -19.40 -11.54
CA ALA A 333 2.01 -18.97 -10.17
C ALA A 333 2.79 -19.75 -9.10
N LYS A 334 3.42 -20.86 -9.45
CA LYS A 334 4.05 -21.78 -8.49
C LYS A 334 5.14 -21.15 -7.66
N GLY A 335 5.94 -20.27 -8.24
CA GLY A 335 7.00 -19.56 -7.52
C GLY A 335 6.45 -18.61 -6.47
N THR A 336 5.49 -17.80 -6.82
CA THR A 336 4.81 -16.89 -5.90
C THR A 336 4.08 -17.65 -4.81
N GLU A 337 3.37 -18.72 -5.15
CA GLU A 337 2.69 -19.59 -4.20
C GLU A 337 3.65 -20.23 -3.20
N ALA A 338 4.78 -20.76 -3.68
CA ALA A 338 5.77 -21.39 -2.81
C ALA A 338 6.37 -20.41 -1.79
N VAL A 339 6.65 -19.17 -2.21
CA VAL A 339 7.11 -18.12 -1.31
C VAL A 339 6.04 -17.79 -0.27
N ALA A 340 4.78 -17.61 -0.70
CA ALA A 340 3.66 -17.36 0.20
C ALA A 340 3.49 -18.49 1.23
N GLU A 341 3.58 -19.75 0.79
CA GLU A 341 3.50 -20.91 1.67
C GLU A 341 4.65 -20.93 2.68
N ALA A 342 5.88 -20.65 2.24
CA ALA A 342 7.02 -20.58 3.14
C ALA A 342 6.84 -19.50 4.21
N LEU A 343 6.31 -18.32 3.84
CA LEU A 343 6.00 -17.25 4.79
C LEU A 343 4.89 -17.65 5.76
N SER A 344 3.94 -18.46 5.34
CA SER A 344 2.86 -18.96 6.20
C SER A 344 3.35 -19.91 7.29
N LYS A 345 4.52 -20.50 7.11
CA LYS A 345 5.12 -21.51 8.01
C LYS A 345 6.26 -20.97 8.88
N THR A 346 6.78 -19.79 8.56
CA THR A 346 7.84 -19.18 9.36
C THR A 346 7.28 -18.50 10.61
N SER A 347 8.12 -18.38 11.64
CA SER A 347 7.80 -17.60 12.84
C SER A 347 8.09 -16.10 12.67
N ALA A 348 8.57 -15.68 11.52
CA ALA A 348 8.89 -14.29 11.24
C ALA A 348 7.66 -13.38 11.26
N ILE A 349 7.88 -12.10 11.52
CA ILE A 349 6.90 -11.07 11.23
C ILE A 349 6.88 -10.89 9.71
N THR A 350 5.74 -11.15 9.08
CA THR A 350 5.59 -11.13 7.63
C THR A 350 4.75 -9.94 7.18
N ILE A 351 5.34 -9.08 6.36
CA ILE A 351 4.75 -7.82 5.92
C ILE A 351 4.68 -7.83 4.39
N ILE A 352 3.48 -7.70 3.86
CA ILE A 352 3.23 -7.65 2.42
C ILE A 352 2.96 -6.20 2.04
N GLY A 353 3.75 -5.66 1.13
CA GLY A 353 3.58 -4.31 0.58
C GLY A 353 3.34 -4.34 -0.93
N GLY A 354 2.50 -3.42 -1.39
CA GLY A 354 2.17 -3.30 -2.81
C GLY A 354 0.92 -4.07 -3.23
N GLY A 355 0.21 -3.51 -4.22
CA GLY A 355 -1.08 -4.05 -4.67
C GLY A 355 -0.98 -5.44 -5.28
N ASP A 356 0.03 -5.68 -6.09
CA ASP A 356 0.21 -6.98 -6.77
C ASP A 356 0.55 -8.09 -5.78
N SER A 357 1.40 -7.81 -4.79
CA SER A 357 1.74 -8.79 -3.75
C SER A 357 0.53 -9.12 -2.89
N ALA A 358 -0.23 -8.09 -2.49
CA ALA A 358 -1.45 -8.26 -1.71
C ALA A 358 -2.48 -9.09 -2.49
N ALA A 359 -2.67 -8.78 -3.78
CA ALA A 359 -3.56 -9.55 -4.64
C ALA A 359 -3.11 -11.00 -4.79
N ALA A 360 -1.80 -11.23 -4.94
CA ALA A 360 -1.25 -12.58 -5.09
C ALA A 360 -1.49 -13.42 -3.83
N VAL A 361 -1.16 -12.92 -2.64
CA VAL A 361 -1.36 -13.69 -1.41
C VAL A 361 -2.84 -13.95 -1.12
N GLN A 362 -3.72 -13.04 -1.50
CA GLN A 362 -5.15 -13.20 -1.36
C GLN A 362 -5.70 -14.23 -2.34
N GLN A 363 -5.35 -14.12 -3.61
CA GLN A 363 -5.77 -15.06 -4.65
C GLN A 363 -5.30 -16.49 -4.35
N LEU A 364 -4.10 -16.64 -3.81
CA LEU A 364 -3.51 -17.94 -3.49
C LEU A 364 -3.93 -18.48 -2.11
N GLY A 365 -4.72 -17.73 -1.34
CA GLY A 365 -5.31 -18.21 -0.09
C GLY A 365 -4.42 -18.08 1.15
N TYR A 366 -3.40 -17.23 1.12
CA TYR A 366 -2.43 -17.06 2.24
C TYR A 366 -2.58 -15.73 2.99
N ALA A 367 -3.57 -14.90 2.66
CA ALA A 367 -3.69 -13.56 3.24
C ALA A 367 -3.77 -13.57 4.77
N ASP A 368 -4.57 -14.46 5.36
CA ASP A 368 -4.75 -14.56 6.83
C ASP A 368 -3.52 -15.12 7.54
N LYS A 369 -2.56 -15.67 6.81
CA LYS A 369 -1.30 -16.20 7.35
C LYS A 369 -0.21 -15.13 7.47
N MET A 370 -0.42 -13.95 6.89
CA MET A 370 0.53 -12.84 6.95
C MET A 370 0.29 -11.99 8.18
N SER A 371 1.36 -11.47 8.78
CA SER A 371 1.26 -10.59 9.96
C SER A 371 0.59 -9.27 9.60
N HIS A 372 0.92 -8.71 8.45
CA HIS A 372 0.36 -7.46 7.95
C HIS A 372 0.37 -7.41 6.43
N ILE A 373 -0.76 -7.02 5.84
CA ILE A 373 -0.87 -6.70 4.42
C ILE A 373 -1.17 -5.21 4.31
N SER A 374 -0.23 -4.45 3.74
CA SER A 374 -0.39 -3.01 3.61
C SER A 374 -1.52 -2.65 2.64
N THR A 375 -2.30 -1.67 3.02
CA THR A 375 -3.37 -1.11 2.18
C THR A 375 -2.90 0.08 1.35
N GLY A 376 -1.63 0.45 1.48
CA GLY A 376 -1.13 1.74 1.01
C GLY A 376 -0.73 1.82 -0.45
N GLY A 377 -0.58 0.72 -1.17
CA GLY A 377 -0.16 0.76 -2.58
C GLY A 377 1.12 1.59 -2.78
N GLY A 378 1.02 2.72 -3.47
CA GLY A 378 2.13 3.64 -3.71
C GLY A 378 2.73 4.25 -2.43
N ALA A 379 1.90 4.48 -1.41
CA ALA A 379 2.38 4.96 -0.11
C ALA A 379 3.26 3.92 0.59
N SER A 380 2.91 2.63 0.48
CA SER A 380 3.73 1.53 1.02
C SER A 380 5.10 1.50 0.35
N LEU A 381 5.14 1.67 -0.96
CA LEU A 381 6.38 1.71 -1.72
C LEU A 381 7.27 2.87 -1.28
N GLU A 382 6.73 4.09 -1.22
CA GLU A 382 7.47 5.27 -0.77
C GLU A 382 7.92 5.15 0.69
N PHE A 383 7.14 4.49 1.54
CA PHE A 383 7.52 4.18 2.91
C PHE A 383 8.77 3.28 2.96
N MET A 384 8.76 2.19 2.16
CA MET A 384 9.90 1.28 2.06
C MET A 384 11.14 1.93 1.43
N GLU A 385 10.97 2.97 0.63
CA GLU A 385 12.06 3.80 0.10
C GLU A 385 12.72 4.68 1.17
N GLY A 386 12.16 4.73 2.38
CA GLY A 386 12.64 5.58 3.46
C GLY A 386 12.25 7.05 3.30
N LYS A 387 11.34 7.36 2.40
CA LYS A 387 10.86 8.73 2.18
C LYS A 387 9.98 9.20 3.31
N GLU A 388 10.02 10.51 3.59
CA GLU A 388 9.07 11.14 4.47
C GLU A 388 7.69 11.15 3.81
N LEU A 389 6.67 10.69 4.55
CA LEU A 389 5.29 10.70 4.10
C LEU A 389 4.59 11.93 4.72
N PRO A 390 4.18 12.92 3.91
CA PRO A 390 3.61 14.15 4.47
C PRO A 390 2.43 13.94 5.40
N GLY A 391 1.54 12.99 5.08
CA GLY A 391 0.38 12.68 5.91
C GLY A 391 0.71 11.94 7.20
N VAL A 392 1.94 11.47 7.37
CA VAL A 392 2.46 10.89 8.62
C VAL A 392 3.30 11.91 9.38
N ALA A 393 4.16 12.65 8.67
CA ALA A 393 5.02 13.65 9.27
C ALA A 393 4.22 14.75 10.01
N CYS A 394 3.03 15.07 9.52
CA CYS A 394 2.14 16.07 10.13
C CYS A 394 1.48 15.62 11.45
N LEU A 395 1.55 14.33 11.80
CA LEU A 395 0.94 13.81 13.02
C LEU A 395 1.81 14.13 14.23
N LEU A 396 1.15 14.31 15.38
CA LEU A 396 1.81 14.55 16.65
C LEU A 396 2.67 13.34 17.05
N ASP A 397 3.88 13.62 17.52
CA ASP A 397 4.77 12.61 18.08
C ASP A 397 4.23 12.11 19.43
N ALA A 398 4.38 10.80 19.67
CA ALA A 398 3.97 10.17 20.92
C ALA A 398 4.92 10.47 22.08
#